data_46a15737d8c87da9bd2958de6881374f
#
_entry.id   46a15737d8c87da9bd2958de6881374f
#
_cell.length_a   1.000
_cell.length_b   1.000
_cell.length_c   1.000
_cell.angle_alpha   90.00
_cell.angle_beta   90.00
_cell.angle_gamma   90.00
#
_symmetry.space_group_name_H-M   'P 1'
#
loop_
_entity.id
_entity.type
_entity.pdbx_description
1 polymer ?
#
loop_
_entity_poly.entity_id
_entity_poly.type
_entity_poly.pdbx_seq_one_letter_code
_entity_poly.pdbx_strand_id
1 'polypeptide(L)'
;MGKTFILNEPLDMHLHLRDGDMLRLVAPLTSNSFSGALVMPNLVPPVTTKEALLSYKKRIIESCKDDNFTPYMTLFFQNNYSFEFLEDIKDEIIGIKLYPAGITTNSETGVSSMDIEVLRATLENMSKLGIPLCIHGETNGFVMDREKEFMPIYESIASAFPNLKIIMEHITTKDAVELLDRYSNLYATVTLHHLLITLDDVAGGMLDPHLFCKPIAKTPVDRMHF
;
A
#
# COMPACT_ATOMS: atom_id res chain seq x y z
N MET A 1 -18.71 32.27 -2.54
CA MET A 1 -19.49 31.08 -2.91
C MET A 1 -18.51 29.92 -3.01
N GLY A 2 -18.71 28.84 -2.24
CA GLY A 2 -17.88 27.64 -2.30
C GLY A 2 -18.10 26.93 -3.66
N LYS A 3 -17.03 26.38 -4.24
CA LYS A 3 -17.15 25.48 -5.39
C LYS A 3 -17.58 24.11 -4.87
N THR A 4 -18.60 23.51 -5.49
CA THR A 4 -19.02 22.14 -5.23
C THR A 4 -18.41 21.23 -6.29
N PHE A 5 -17.79 20.13 -5.87
CA PHE A 5 -17.29 19.08 -6.72
C PHE A 5 -18.10 17.81 -6.46
N ILE A 6 -18.47 17.12 -7.53
CA ILE A 6 -19.14 15.81 -7.45
C ILE A 6 -18.12 14.77 -7.93
N LEU A 7 -17.83 13.80 -7.09
CA LEU A 7 -17.04 12.62 -7.44
C LEU A 7 -18.00 11.46 -7.73
N ASN A 8 -17.95 10.95 -8.95
CA ASN A 8 -18.72 9.78 -9.33
C ASN A 8 -17.85 8.53 -9.11
N GLU A 9 -18.37 7.58 -8.36
CA GLU A 9 -17.72 6.28 -8.10
C GLU A 9 -16.25 6.39 -7.64
N PRO A 10 -15.96 7.15 -6.57
CA PRO A 10 -14.58 7.30 -6.09
C PRO A 10 -14.03 5.96 -5.62
N LEU A 11 -12.70 5.75 -5.80
CA LEU A 11 -11.96 4.59 -5.33
C LEU A 11 -11.04 4.99 -4.18
N ASP A 12 -11.00 4.17 -3.13
CA ASP A 12 -9.97 4.25 -2.10
C ASP A 12 -8.77 3.38 -2.54
N MET A 13 -7.65 4.03 -2.85
CA MET A 13 -6.48 3.34 -3.41
C MET A 13 -5.58 2.68 -2.35
N HIS A 14 -5.93 2.73 -1.04
CA HIS A 14 -5.16 2.08 0.01
C HIS A 14 -5.98 1.86 1.28
N LEU A 15 -6.59 0.70 1.44
CA LEU A 15 -7.53 0.42 2.52
C LEU A 15 -7.13 -0.78 3.38
N HIS A 16 -7.11 -0.58 4.70
CA HIS A 16 -6.94 -1.63 5.70
C HIS A 16 -8.26 -1.93 6.41
N LEU A 17 -8.87 -3.04 6.10
CA LEU A 17 -10.16 -3.44 6.69
C LEU A 17 -10.03 -4.35 7.92
N ARG A 18 -8.84 -4.92 8.17
CA ARG A 18 -8.65 -5.93 9.22
C ARG A 18 -9.55 -7.15 9.00
N ASP A 19 -9.93 -7.87 10.05
CA ASP A 19 -10.80 -9.06 9.96
C ASP A 19 -11.74 -9.14 11.16
N GLY A 20 -12.66 -10.11 11.15
CA GLY A 20 -13.59 -10.39 12.24
C GLY A 20 -14.52 -9.22 12.59
N ASP A 21 -14.61 -8.91 13.89
CA ASP A 21 -15.49 -7.83 14.37
C ASP A 21 -15.04 -6.45 13.86
N MET A 22 -13.73 -6.25 13.75
CA MET A 22 -13.18 -5.00 13.20
C MET A 22 -13.60 -4.80 11.75
N LEU A 23 -13.52 -5.84 10.92
CA LEU A 23 -13.98 -5.78 9.53
C LEU A 23 -15.44 -5.34 9.44
N ARG A 24 -16.32 -5.98 10.22
CA ARG A 24 -17.77 -5.65 10.25
C ARG A 24 -18.05 -4.21 10.67
N LEU A 25 -17.20 -3.67 11.55
CA LEU A 25 -17.31 -2.28 12.02
C LEU A 25 -16.83 -1.27 11.00
N VAL A 26 -15.66 -1.51 10.36
CA VAL A 26 -15.00 -0.47 9.55
C VAL A 26 -15.33 -0.53 8.07
N ALA A 27 -15.68 -1.69 7.52
CA ALA A 27 -15.98 -1.83 6.09
C ALA A 27 -17.12 -0.90 5.62
N PRO A 28 -18.25 -0.77 6.35
CA PRO A 28 -19.33 0.16 5.98
C PRO A 28 -18.89 1.63 5.95
N LEU A 29 -17.88 2.03 6.73
CA LEU A 29 -17.39 3.41 6.72
C LEU A 29 -16.77 3.82 5.39
N THR A 30 -16.20 2.86 4.66
CA THR A 30 -15.67 3.09 3.30
C THR A 30 -16.73 2.79 2.24
N SER A 31 -17.44 1.65 2.32
CA SER A 31 -18.36 1.23 1.27
C SER A 31 -19.56 2.16 1.08
N ASN A 32 -19.95 2.89 2.12
CA ASN A 32 -21.00 3.92 2.02
C ASN A 32 -20.60 5.15 1.16
N SER A 33 -19.30 5.35 0.91
CA SER A 33 -18.80 6.55 0.23
C SER A 33 -17.99 6.27 -1.02
N PHE A 34 -17.42 5.06 -1.13
CA PHE A 34 -16.57 4.64 -2.24
C PHE A 34 -17.21 3.46 -2.98
N SER A 35 -17.07 3.45 -4.31
CA SER A 35 -17.52 2.33 -5.15
C SER A 35 -16.60 1.11 -5.08
N GLY A 36 -15.39 1.28 -4.56
CA GLY A 36 -14.42 0.21 -4.37
C GLY A 36 -13.16 0.69 -3.69
N ALA A 37 -12.32 -0.26 -3.29
CA ALA A 37 -11.04 0.04 -2.68
C ALA A 37 -9.96 -1.00 -2.97
N LEU A 38 -8.70 -0.57 -2.98
CA LEU A 38 -7.52 -1.43 -3.00
C LEU A 38 -7.27 -1.96 -1.59
N VAL A 39 -7.61 -3.23 -1.36
CA VAL A 39 -7.59 -3.83 -0.02
C VAL A 39 -6.22 -4.42 0.29
N MET A 40 -5.63 -3.97 1.40
CA MET A 40 -4.32 -4.42 1.86
C MET A 40 -4.37 -5.79 2.54
N PRO A 41 -3.36 -6.66 2.32
CA PRO A 41 -3.41 -8.09 2.67
C PRO A 41 -2.81 -8.41 4.05
N ASN A 42 -2.38 -7.42 4.84
CA ASN A 42 -1.66 -7.59 6.11
C ASN A 42 -2.57 -7.94 7.28
N LEU A 43 -3.23 -9.07 7.18
CA LEU A 43 -3.97 -9.70 8.26
C LEU A 43 -3.02 -10.52 9.16
N VAL A 44 -3.56 -11.19 10.16
CA VAL A 44 -2.87 -12.20 11.00
C VAL A 44 -3.68 -13.49 11.00
N PRO A 45 -3.23 -14.53 10.27
CA PRO A 45 -2.09 -14.56 9.33
C PRO A 45 -2.33 -13.70 8.07
N PRO A 46 -1.26 -13.29 7.34
CA PRO A 46 -1.39 -12.49 6.13
C PRO A 46 -2.01 -13.29 4.98
N VAL A 47 -2.58 -12.58 4.01
CA VAL A 47 -3.21 -13.18 2.82
C VAL A 47 -2.15 -13.57 1.81
N THR A 48 -1.72 -14.84 1.81
CA THR A 48 -0.62 -15.37 0.98
C THR A 48 -1.04 -16.49 0.05
N THR A 49 -2.28 -16.99 0.13
CA THR A 49 -2.79 -18.07 -0.71
C THR A 49 -4.11 -17.70 -1.39
N LYS A 50 -4.47 -18.43 -2.44
CA LYS A 50 -5.73 -18.23 -3.17
C LYS A 50 -6.94 -18.42 -2.26
N GLU A 51 -6.92 -19.45 -1.43
CA GLU A 51 -8.01 -19.76 -0.49
C GLU A 51 -8.20 -18.64 0.53
N ALA A 52 -7.10 -18.14 1.13
CA ALA A 52 -7.15 -17.03 2.07
C ALA A 52 -7.68 -15.74 1.40
N LEU A 53 -7.23 -15.46 0.16
CA LEU A 53 -7.68 -14.32 -0.63
C LEU A 53 -9.19 -14.36 -0.89
N LEU A 54 -9.69 -15.46 -1.45
CA LEU A 54 -11.09 -15.60 -1.81
C LEU A 54 -11.98 -15.61 -0.57
N SER A 55 -11.52 -16.23 0.51
CA SER A 55 -12.21 -16.22 1.80
C SER A 55 -12.30 -14.81 2.39
N TYR A 56 -11.21 -14.03 2.32
CA TYR A 56 -11.21 -12.65 2.79
C TYR A 56 -12.11 -11.76 1.93
N LYS A 57 -11.99 -11.84 0.60
CA LYS A 57 -12.89 -11.14 -0.36
C LYS A 57 -14.37 -11.37 -0.05
N LYS A 58 -14.73 -12.64 0.22
CA LYS A 58 -16.11 -13.01 0.59
C LYS A 58 -16.55 -12.31 1.88
N ARG A 59 -15.72 -12.31 2.95
CA ARG A 59 -16.05 -11.65 4.22
C ARG A 59 -16.22 -10.14 4.07
N ILE A 60 -15.41 -9.50 3.21
CA ILE A 60 -15.54 -8.07 2.90
C ILE A 60 -16.90 -7.80 2.24
N ILE A 61 -17.24 -8.55 1.19
CA ILE A 61 -18.51 -8.41 0.47
C ILE A 61 -19.70 -8.61 1.42
N GLU A 62 -19.65 -9.62 2.29
CA GLU A 62 -20.68 -9.87 3.30
C GLU A 62 -20.80 -8.71 4.31
N SER A 63 -19.70 -8.02 4.63
CA SER A 63 -19.70 -6.86 5.53
C SER A 63 -20.23 -5.57 4.87
N CYS A 64 -20.16 -5.50 3.53
CA CYS A 64 -20.62 -4.36 2.71
C CYS A 64 -21.90 -4.70 1.90
N LYS A 65 -22.67 -5.69 2.32
CA LYS A 65 -23.77 -6.30 1.54
C LYS A 65 -24.84 -5.33 1.05
N ASP A 66 -25.03 -4.22 1.74
CA ASP A 66 -26.06 -3.23 1.43
C ASP A 66 -25.54 -2.11 0.49
N ASP A 67 -24.23 -2.14 0.17
CA ASP A 67 -23.54 -1.14 -0.64
C ASP A 67 -23.08 -1.73 -1.97
N ASN A 68 -23.02 -0.88 -3.02
CA ASN A 68 -22.39 -1.23 -4.29
C ASN A 68 -20.87 -1.02 -4.20
N PHE A 69 -20.18 -1.96 -3.55
CA PHE A 69 -18.75 -1.86 -3.26
C PHE A 69 -17.96 -3.02 -3.85
N THR A 70 -16.89 -2.70 -4.55
CA THR A 70 -15.97 -3.68 -5.14
C THR A 70 -14.63 -3.71 -4.38
N PRO A 71 -14.30 -4.80 -3.65
CA PRO A 71 -12.97 -4.97 -3.07
C PRO A 71 -11.97 -5.43 -4.15
N TYR A 72 -11.01 -4.58 -4.48
CA TYR A 72 -9.86 -4.90 -5.31
C TYR A 72 -8.78 -5.50 -4.42
N MET A 73 -8.57 -6.79 -4.54
CA MET A 73 -7.71 -7.54 -3.61
C MET A 73 -6.24 -7.41 -3.95
N THR A 74 -5.39 -7.45 -2.92
CA THR A 74 -3.94 -7.62 -3.05
C THR A 74 -3.48 -8.87 -2.30
N LEU A 75 -2.34 -9.42 -2.74
CA LEU A 75 -1.68 -10.54 -2.08
C LEU A 75 -0.50 -10.03 -1.26
N PHE A 76 -0.22 -10.64 -0.11
CA PHE A 76 0.96 -10.34 0.70
C PHE A 76 2.21 -10.94 0.04
N PHE A 77 3.25 -10.14 -0.18
CA PHE A 77 4.45 -10.56 -0.90
C PHE A 77 5.17 -11.73 -0.19
N GLN A 78 5.57 -12.74 -0.99
CA GLN A 78 6.46 -13.82 -0.60
C GLN A 78 7.58 -13.95 -1.64
N ASN A 79 8.79 -14.30 -1.22
CA ASN A 79 9.97 -14.39 -2.11
C ASN A 79 9.91 -15.52 -3.13
N ASN A 80 8.99 -16.46 -2.96
CA ASN A 80 8.96 -17.76 -3.64
C ASN A 80 7.67 -18.07 -4.38
N TYR A 81 6.91 -17.05 -4.78
CA TYR A 81 5.74 -17.28 -5.63
C TYR A 81 6.14 -17.79 -6.99
N SER A 82 5.67 -18.99 -7.35
CA SER A 82 5.91 -19.56 -8.67
C SER A 82 5.11 -18.84 -9.75
N PHE A 83 5.53 -18.97 -11.00
CA PHE A 83 4.80 -18.40 -12.14
C PHE A 83 3.39 -18.98 -12.25
N GLU A 84 3.26 -20.30 -12.10
CA GLU A 84 1.99 -21.01 -12.20
C GLU A 84 1.00 -20.55 -11.12
N PHE A 85 1.48 -20.34 -9.87
CA PHE A 85 0.63 -19.83 -8.81
C PHE A 85 0.16 -18.40 -9.10
N LEU A 86 1.06 -17.53 -9.55
CA LEU A 86 0.68 -16.15 -9.85
C LEU A 86 -0.23 -16.08 -11.09
N GLU A 87 -0.04 -16.92 -12.08
CA GLU A 87 -0.92 -17.00 -13.25
C GLU A 87 -2.33 -17.48 -12.87
N ASP A 88 -2.45 -18.44 -11.96
CA ASP A 88 -3.75 -18.94 -11.46
C ASP A 88 -4.54 -17.90 -10.64
N ILE A 89 -3.85 -16.91 -10.04
CA ILE A 89 -4.47 -15.94 -9.15
C ILE A 89 -4.58 -14.53 -9.76
N LYS A 90 -3.90 -14.23 -10.86
CA LYS A 90 -3.74 -12.86 -11.40
C LYS A 90 -5.05 -12.12 -11.64
N ASP A 91 -6.12 -12.83 -12.01
CA ASP A 91 -7.42 -12.22 -12.29
C ASP A 91 -8.23 -11.92 -11.02
N GLU A 92 -7.78 -12.41 -9.86
CA GLU A 92 -8.39 -12.18 -8.54
C GLU A 92 -7.70 -11.06 -7.76
N ILE A 93 -6.52 -10.60 -8.20
CA ILE A 93 -5.74 -9.56 -7.56
C ILE A 93 -5.44 -8.39 -8.50
N ILE A 94 -5.27 -7.21 -7.93
CA ILE A 94 -4.83 -6.04 -8.70
C ILE A 94 -3.34 -5.75 -8.48
N GLY A 95 -2.71 -6.39 -7.53
CA GLY A 95 -1.29 -6.25 -7.22
C GLY A 95 -0.83 -7.11 -6.05
N ILE A 96 0.47 -7.09 -5.81
CA ILE A 96 1.09 -7.76 -4.66
C ILE A 96 1.73 -6.71 -3.78
N LYS A 97 1.41 -6.73 -2.48
CA LYS A 97 1.87 -5.74 -1.51
C LYS A 97 3.07 -6.25 -0.72
N LEU A 98 4.19 -5.56 -0.84
CA LEU A 98 5.44 -5.82 -0.12
C LEU A 98 5.52 -4.93 1.11
N TYR A 99 5.85 -5.55 2.23
CA TYR A 99 6.17 -4.90 3.50
C TYR A 99 7.57 -5.32 3.94
N PRO A 100 8.48 -4.38 4.27
CA PRO A 100 9.67 -4.71 5.04
C PRO A 100 9.28 -5.26 6.43
N ALA A 101 9.98 -6.28 6.91
CA ALA A 101 9.62 -6.98 8.14
C ALA A 101 9.64 -6.08 9.38
N GLY A 102 8.55 -6.06 10.14
CA GLY A 102 8.43 -5.35 11.42
C GLY A 102 8.35 -3.82 11.33
N ILE A 103 8.27 -3.23 10.13
CA ILE A 103 8.28 -1.77 9.97
C ILE A 103 6.90 -1.15 10.25
N THR A 104 5.83 -1.85 9.90
CA THR A 104 4.46 -1.37 10.11
C THR A 104 3.58 -2.45 10.75
N THR A 105 2.30 -2.15 10.95
CA THR A 105 1.35 -3.06 11.61
C THR A 105 1.19 -4.37 10.83
N ASN A 106 1.28 -5.51 11.52
CA ASN A 106 1.13 -6.86 10.97
C ASN A 106 2.10 -7.13 9.80
N SER A 107 3.35 -6.60 9.90
CA SER A 107 4.39 -6.82 8.91
C SER A 107 5.55 -7.68 9.41
N GLU A 108 5.41 -8.33 10.56
CA GLU A 108 6.46 -9.15 11.20
C GLU A 108 6.93 -10.28 10.27
N THR A 109 6.02 -10.83 9.46
CA THR A 109 6.30 -11.86 8.44
C THR A 109 6.64 -11.27 7.07
N GLY A 110 6.87 -9.96 7.00
CA GLY A 110 7.29 -9.27 5.79
C GLY A 110 8.68 -9.66 5.32
N VAL A 111 9.17 -8.98 4.32
CA VAL A 111 10.47 -9.26 3.71
C VAL A 111 11.60 -8.81 4.63
N SER A 112 12.47 -9.74 5.00
CA SER A 112 13.61 -9.48 5.90
C SER A 112 14.83 -8.89 5.19
N SER A 113 14.92 -9.01 3.87
CA SER A 113 15.99 -8.44 3.05
C SER A 113 15.43 -7.83 1.78
N MET A 114 15.81 -6.59 1.50
CA MET A 114 15.47 -5.87 0.27
C MET A 114 16.51 -6.10 -0.85
N ASP A 115 17.40 -7.08 -0.69
CA ASP A 115 18.32 -7.51 -1.74
C ASP A 115 17.52 -8.02 -2.94
N ILE A 116 17.82 -7.49 -4.12
CA ILE A 116 17.17 -7.86 -5.38
C ILE A 116 17.26 -9.37 -5.64
N GLU A 117 18.37 -10.01 -5.31
CA GLU A 117 18.54 -11.44 -5.54
C GLU A 117 17.59 -12.29 -4.69
N VAL A 118 17.24 -11.81 -3.51
CA VAL A 118 16.24 -12.45 -2.62
C VAL A 118 14.81 -12.28 -3.17
N LEU A 119 14.53 -11.16 -3.79
CA LEU A 119 13.21 -10.81 -4.32
C LEU A 119 13.00 -11.30 -5.76
N ARG A 120 14.08 -11.57 -6.49
CA ARG A 120 14.13 -11.77 -7.95
C ARG A 120 13.08 -12.74 -8.47
N ALA A 121 12.97 -13.91 -7.88
CA ALA A 121 12.09 -14.97 -8.41
C ALA A 121 10.62 -14.50 -8.51
N THR A 122 10.10 -13.87 -7.47
CA THR A 122 8.72 -13.36 -7.48
C THR A 122 8.59 -12.12 -8.37
N LEU A 123 9.55 -11.18 -8.33
CA LEU A 123 9.50 -9.95 -9.14
C LEU A 123 9.55 -10.23 -10.65
N GLU A 124 10.36 -11.20 -11.08
CA GLU A 124 10.38 -11.65 -12.49
C GLU A 124 9.04 -12.23 -12.94
N ASN A 125 8.41 -13.06 -12.10
CA ASN A 125 7.12 -13.64 -12.40
C ASN A 125 6.01 -12.57 -12.45
N MET A 126 6.02 -11.63 -11.51
CA MET A 126 5.11 -10.49 -11.53
C MET A 126 5.29 -9.62 -12.78
N SER A 127 6.54 -9.32 -13.13
CA SER A 127 6.87 -8.53 -14.33
C SER A 127 6.38 -9.20 -15.62
N LYS A 128 6.57 -10.53 -15.75
CA LYS A 128 6.08 -11.33 -16.90
C LYS A 128 4.56 -11.35 -17.00
N LEU A 129 3.87 -11.39 -15.87
CA LEU A 129 2.40 -11.47 -15.79
C LEU A 129 1.72 -10.08 -15.76
N GLY A 130 2.51 -9.00 -15.68
CA GLY A 130 1.99 -7.65 -15.58
C GLY A 130 1.31 -7.33 -14.24
N ILE A 131 1.63 -8.07 -13.18
CA ILE A 131 1.08 -7.87 -11.83
C ILE A 131 1.86 -6.73 -11.16
N PRO A 132 1.20 -5.63 -10.74
CA PRO A 132 1.88 -4.50 -10.08
C PRO A 132 2.43 -4.87 -8.71
N LEU A 133 3.54 -4.25 -8.34
CA LEU A 133 4.16 -4.31 -7.03
C LEU A 133 3.82 -3.04 -6.23
N CYS A 134 3.12 -3.18 -5.11
CA CYS A 134 2.83 -2.11 -4.16
C CYS A 134 3.78 -2.23 -2.98
N ILE A 135 4.49 -1.16 -2.59
CA ILE A 135 5.52 -1.24 -1.54
C ILE A 135 5.24 -0.23 -0.42
N HIS A 136 5.31 -0.69 0.83
CA HIS A 136 5.50 0.18 1.98
C HIS A 136 6.99 0.52 2.07
N GLY A 137 7.39 1.72 1.64
CA GLY A 137 8.78 2.10 1.42
C GLY A 137 9.42 2.77 2.63
N GLU A 138 9.66 2.05 3.70
CA GLU A 138 10.40 2.53 4.87
C GLU A 138 11.51 1.55 5.27
N THR A 139 12.68 2.08 5.66
CA THR A 139 13.76 1.32 6.30
C THR A 139 13.51 1.18 7.81
N ASN A 140 14.42 0.54 8.52
CA ASN A 140 14.44 0.52 9.99
C ASN A 140 15.32 1.63 10.60
N GLY A 141 15.53 2.72 9.87
CA GLY A 141 16.29 3.87 10.33
C GLY A 141 15.52 4.81 11.25
N PHE A 142 16.01 6.04 11.40
CA PHE A 142 15.31 7.08 12.15
C PHE A 142 13.97 7.41 11.48
N VAL A 143 12.91 7.51 12.27
CA VAL A 143 11.53 7.58 11.78
C VAL A 143 11.27 8.66 10.72
N MET A 144 11.97 9.79 10.78
CA MET A 144 11.84 10.86 9.80
C MET A 144 12.54 10.58 8.47
N ASP A 145 13.58 9.75 8.48
CA ASP A 145 14.44 9.47 7.33
C ASP A 145 14.11 8.17 6.62
N ARG A 146 13.30 7.29 7.23
CA ARG A 146 13.00 5.92 6.77
C ARG A 146 12.59 5.85 5.31
N GLU A 147 11.70 6.73 4.88
CA GLU A 147 11.22 6.76 3.50
C GLU A 147 12.33 7.24 2.56
N LYS A 148 13.03 8.32 2.90
CA LYS A 148 14.16 8.82 2.11
C LYS A 148 15.27 7.77 1.97
N GLU A 149 15.60 7.06 3.04
CA GLU A 149 16.58 5.97 3.02
C GLU A 149 16.13 4.79 2.14
N PHE A 150 14.85 4.66 1.84
CA PHE A 150 14.30 3.61 0.98
C PHE A 150 14.41 3.94 -0.52
N MET A 151 14.68 5.20 -0.90
CA MET A 151 14.75 5.61 -2.31
C MET A 151 15.74 4.80 -3.15
N PRO A 152 16.99 4.48 -2.70
CA PRO A 152 17.91 3.62 -3.45
C PRO A 152 17.36 2.21 -3.72
N ILE A 153 16.48 1.70 -2.84
CA ILE A 153 15.84 0.39 -3.01
C ILE A 153 14.82 0.46 -4.15
N TYR A 154 14.00 1.50 -4.19
CA TYR A 154 13.08 1.74 -5.32
C TYR A 154 13.83 1.87 -6.64
N GLU A 155 14.94 2.65 -6.68
CA GLU A 155 15.78 2.79 -7.87
C GLU A 155 16.33 1.44 -8.35
N SER A 156 16.81 0.63 -7.41
CA SER A 156 17.36 -0.70 -7.70
C SER A 156 16.30 -1.62 -8.32
N ILE A 157 15.09 -1.68 -7.73
CA ILE A 157 14.01 -2.51 -8.25
C ILE A 157 13.52 -1.97 -9.61
N ALA A 158 13.31 -0.66 -9.74
CA ALA A 158 12.83 -0.04 -10.97
C ALA A 158 13.79 -0.24 -12.14
N SER A 159 15.09 -0.15 -11.89
CA SER A 159 16.14 -0.37 -12.90
C SER A 159 16.24 -1.84 -13.29
N ALA A 160 16.15 -2.77 -12.32
CA ALA A 160 16.28 -4.20 -12.59
C ALA A 160 15.05 -4.78 -13.31
N PHE A 161 13.88 -4.20 -13.09
CA PHE A 161 12.60 -4.67 -13.65
C PHE A 161 11.84 -3.55 -14.37
N PRO A 162 12.32 -3.06 -15.53
CA PRO A 162 11.75 -1.89 -16.21
C PRO A 162 10.31 -2.09 -16.71
N ASN A 163 9.85 -3.33 -16.84
CA ASN A 163 8.47 -3.67 -17.24
C ASN A 163 7.53 -3.88 -16.03
N LEU A 164 8.04 -3.92 -14.80
CA LEU A 164 7.25 -4.05 -13.60
C LEU A 164 6.70 -2.69 -13.18
N LYS A 165 5.39 -2.56 -13.05
CA LYS A 165 4.77 -1.37 -12.44
C LYS A 165 4.99 -1.43 -10.93
N ILE A 166 5.60 -0.39 -10.38
CA ILE A 166 5.92 -0.28 -8.95
C ILE A 166 5.16 0.91 -8.38
N ILE A 167 4.35 0.66 -7.37
CA ILE A 167 3.59 1.68 -6.67
C ILE A 167 4.27 1.96 -5.33
N MET A 168 4.83 3.16 -5.18
CA MET A 168 5.30 3.71 -3.92
C MET A 168 4.08 4.15 -3.12
N GLU A 169 3.68 3.35 -2.14
CA GLU A 169 2.44 3.59 -1.41
C GLU A 169 2.61 4.72 -0.39
N HIS A 170 1.55 5.58 -0.27
CA HIS A 170 1.42 6.62 0.75
C HIS A 170 2.72 7.41 0.99
N ILE A 171 3.34 7.90 -0.10
CA ILE A 171 4.58 8.67 0.00
C ILE A 171 4.39 9.94 0.83
N THR A 172 5.46 10.35 1.55
CA THR A 172 5.42 11.45 2.50
C THR A 172 6.59 12.43 2.35
N THR A 173 7.54 12.17 1.45
CA THR A 173 8.74 12.99 1.26
C THR A 173 8.84 13.57 -0.14
N LYS A 174 9.46 14.74 -0.26
CA LYS A 174 9.82 15.32 -1.56
C LYS A 174 10.76 14.41 -2.36
N ASP A 175 11.66 13.68 -1.67
CA ASP A 175 12.59 12.76 -2.32
C ASP A 175 11.84 11.66 -3.09
N ALA A 176 10.70 11.20 -2.58
CA ALA A 176 9.85 10.23 -3.27
C ALA A 176 9.17 10.84 -4.51
N VAL A 177 8.73 12.10 -4.44
CA VAL A 177 8.16 12.81 -5.60
C VAL A 177 9.23 13.00 -6.68
N GLU A 178 10.43 13.46 -6.32
CA GLU A 178 11.54 13.65 -7.25
C GLU A 178 11.97 12.33 -7.92
N LEU A 179 11.81 11.20 -7.24
CA LEU A 179 12.15 9.89 -7.81
C LEU A 179 11.18 9.46 -8.93
N LEU A 180 9.90 9.84 -8.85
CA LEU A 180 8.90 9.52 -9.87
C LEU A 180 9.28 10.05 -11.27
N ASP A 181 9.90 11.22 -11.33
CA ASP A 181 10.32 11.83 -12.60
C ASP A 181 11.47 11.07 -13.29
N ARG A 182 12.16 10.20 -12.56
CA ARG A 182 13.35 9.50 -13.05
C ARG A 182 13.05 8.13 -13.65
N TYR A 183 11.90 7.53 -13.33
CA TYR A 183 11.56 6.16 -13.73
C TYR A 183 10.11 6.07 -14.22
N SER A 184 9.92 5.69 -15.47
CA SER A 184 8.59 5.58 -16.09
C SER A 184 7.72 4.42 -15.57
N ASN A 185 8.30 3.50 -14.81
CA ASN A 185 7.62 2.37 -14.20
C ASN A 185 7.35 2.56 -12.70
N LEU A 186 7.67 3.75 -12.13
CA LEU A 186 7.28 4.15 -10.79
C LEU A 186 5.97 4.94 -10.81
N TYR A 187 5.11 4.66 -9.88
CA TYR A 187 3.85 5.33 -9.58
C TYR A 187 3.78 5.56 -8.07
N ALA A 188 2.90 6.44 -7.61
CA ALA A 188 2.74 6.64 -6.16
C ALA A 188 1.27 6.84 -5.77
N THR A 189 0.98 6.58 -4.50
CA THR A 189 -0.22 7.02 -3.81
C THR A 189 0.13 8.02 -2.72
N VAL A 190 -0.76 8.98 -2.48
CA VAL A 190 -0.66 9.93 -1.37
C VAL A 190 -1.97 9.86 -0.59
N THR A 191 -1.90 9.73 0.71
CA THR A 191 -3.10 9.72 1.55
C THR A 191 -3.55 11.12 1.89
N LEU A 192 -4.86 11.32 2.08
CA LEU A 192 -5.44 12.61 2.36
C LEU A 192 -4.81 13.28 3.60
N HIS A 193 -4.55 12.53 4.66
CA HIS A 193 -3.96 13.10 5.86
C HIS A 193 -2.53 13.63 5.63
N HIS A 194 -1.70 12.98 4.78
CA HIS A 194 -0.37 13.50 4.43
C HIS A 194 -0.41 14.79 3.59
N LEU A 195 -1.52 15.04 2.90
CA LEU A 195 -1.75 16.34 2.23
C LEU A 195 -2.14 17.46 3.20
N LEU A 196 -2.73 17.12 4.37
CA LEU A 196 -3.32 18.07 5.28
C LEU A 196 -2.46 18.36 6.51
N ILE A 197 -1.77 17.35 7.06
CA ILE A 197 -1.01 17.44 8.30
C ILE A 197 0.50 17.31 8.09
N THR A 198 1.25 17.81 9.06
CA THR A 198 2.70 17.67 9.21
C THR A 198 3.04 17.05 10.56
N LEU A 199 4.31 16.83 10.85
CA LEU A 199 4.75 16.34 12.15
C LEU A 199 4.39 17.33 13.29
N ASP A 200 4.31 18.63 12.99
CA ASP A 200 3.92 19.64 13.98
C ASP A 200 2.47 19.42 14.47
N ASP A 201 1.58 18.94 13.60
CA ASP A 201 0.20 18.60 13.99
C ASP A 201 0.16 17.37 14.90
N VAL A 202 1.09 16.44 14.73
CA VAL A 202 1.18 15.19 15.52
C VAL A 202 1.85 15.45 16.88
N ALA A 203 2.92 16.25 16.94
CA ALA A 203 3.81 16.35 18.09
C ALA A 203 4.42 17.75 18.34
N GLY A 204 4.02 18.78 17.61
CA GLY A 204 4.59 20.14 17.72
C GLY A 204 4.13 20.93 18.95
N GLY A 205 3.14 20.44 19.67
CA GLY A 205 2.63 21.01 20.92
C GLY A 205 2.39 19.90 21.93
N MET A 206 1.14 19.58 22.17
CA MET A 206 0.76 18.35 22.85
C MET A 206 0.70 17.21 21.79
N LEU A 207 1.07 15.98 22.23
CA LEU A 207 0.97 14.82 21.37
C LEU A 207 -0.50 14.54 20.98
N ASP A 208 -0.78 14.44 19.66
CA ASP A 208 -2.07 13.99 19.16
C ASP A 208 -1.94 12.56 18.58
N PRO A 209 -2.24 11.52 19.36
CA PRO A 209 -2.09 10.13 18.93
C PRO A 209 -3.07 9.72 17.82
N HIS A 210 -4.16 10.45 17.62
CA HIS A 210 -5.13 10.16 16.55
C HIS A 210 -4.62 10.55 15.16
N LEU A 211 -3.62 11.44 15.10
CA LEU A 211 -2.97 11.82 13.84
C LEU A 211 -1.74 10.94 13.52
N PHE A 212 -1.39 10.01 14.42
CA PHE A 212 -0.26 9.11 14.19
C PHE A 212 -0.60 8.04 13.13
N CYS A 213 0.26 7.92 12.12
CA CYS A 213 0.19 6.90 11.07
C CYS A 213 1.61 6.46 10.66
N LYS A 214 1.73 5.44 9.84
CA LYS A 214 2.98 5.00 9.21
C LYS A 214 2.82 4.94 7.69
N PRO A 215 3.68 5.64 6.93
CA PRO A 215 4.75 6.54 7.37
C PRO A 215 4.22 7.71 8.21
N ILE A 216 5.07 8.23 9.12
CA ILE A 216 4.71 9.43 9.90
C ILE A 216 4.65 10.65 8.98
N ALA A 217 3.75 11.60 9.27
CA ALA A 217 3.70 12.88 8.58
C ALA A 217 5.05 13.62 8.71
N LYS A 218 5.54 14.19 7.61
CA LYS A 218 6.85 14.80 7.51
C LYS A 218 6.79 16.33 7.74
N THR A 219 7.75 17.03 7.18
CA THR A 219 7.88 18.48 7.33
C THR A 219 6.88 19.25 6.44
N PRO A 220 6.61 20.55 6.75
CA PRO A 220 5.85 21.40 5.84
C PRO A 220 6.46 21.50 4.43
N VAL A 221 7.81 21.38 4.32
CA VAL A 221 8.50 21.39 3.01
C VAL A 221 8.14 20.15 2.21
N ASP A 222 8.14 18.98 2.83
CA ASP A 222 7.73 17.73 2.16
C ASP A 222 6.30 17.82 1.65
N ARG A 223 5.35 18.23 2.52
CA ARG A 223 3.94 18.38 2.18
C ARG A 223 3.66 19.30 0.99
N MET A 224 4.47 20.34 0.79
CA MET A 224 4.28 21.28 -0.33
C MET A 224 4.65 20.69 -1.70
N HIS A 225 5.23 19.50 -1.77
CA HIS A 225 5.60 18.85 -3.02
C HIS A 225 4.52 17.90 -3.56
N PHE A 226 3.42 17.73 -2.82
CA PHE A 226 2.27 16.88 -3.22
C PHE A 226 1.12 17.66 -3.91
#